data_5bfa452848ae131dfcaf87d40f7c168a
#
_entry.id   5bfa452848ae131dfcaf87d40f7c168a
#
_cell.length_a   1.000
_cell.length_b   1.000
_cell.length_c   1.000
_cell.angle_alpha   90.00
_cell.angle_beta   90.00
_cell.angle_gamma   90.00
#
_symmetry.space_group_name_H-M   'P 1'
#
loop_
_entity.id
_entity.type
_entity.pdbx_description
1 polymer ?
#
loop_
_entity_poly.entity_id
_entity_poly.type
_entity_poly.pdbx_seq_one_letter_code
_entity_poly.pdbx_strand_id
1 'polypeptide(L)'
;MSIFNNQRLTNEIFKLDVERMRRGWYSDKYFLNIVTTLAALSEQDYTFSGQALSLQDQNLALSELRTGDLWVEMQWFTRRKPKAVIAGVDKALSMLRHCTGYFDKNDQFVETWQDLTVEAVEDGVITHFDGDVNHVQPVIRVRGRYRDFALLETSMLGALTRGSRIATNVYNTLVAARGKPVLFFPARFDAHEVQAIDGYAYDIAVKRFNHDYGGHVTSYVSTDAQGDWWGGFGGGTIAHAAIASFLGDTVETMLAFSATQDVNIPRMALVDFNNDSVGASLAVLEAMFMRYRAAMDAGDETEAKKYLLFGVRLDTSGNMRDISVAPLGDKTLDNGVNPRLVWLVRQALDNAWESWDLPPTWHERAKDYCQSVQIVATGGFAPAKIKRFEELDVPVDIYGVGSSLMSNDSHLGTNTDFTVDVVKVKIQDAWVDMAKVGRGASHNPDLAMVNLSNL
;
A
#
# COMPACT_ATOMS: atom_id res chain seq x y z
N MET A 1 3.00 -1.97 17.81
CA MET A 1 4.33 -1.33 17.70
C MET A 1 4.12 0.10 17.23
N SER A 2 4.87 1.06 17.77
CA SER A 2 4.81 2.44 17.27
C SER A 2 5.26 2.49 15.82
N ILE A 3 4.57 3.26 14.97
CA ILE A 3 4.98 3.46 13.58
C ILE A 3 6.24 4.32 13.50
N PHE A 4 6.42 5.24 14.46
CA PHE A 4 7.58 6.11 14.57
C PHE A 4 8.49 5.57 15.69
N ASN A 5 9.47 4.80 15.30
CA ASN A 5 10.38 4.10 16.24
C ASN A 5 11.86 4.40 15.98
N ASN A 6 12.16 5.34 15.08
CA ASN A 6 13.52 5.69 14.62
C ASN A 6 14.28 4.50 14.00
N GLN A 7 13.58 3.44 13.58
CA GLN A 7 14.19 2.31 12.88
C GLN A 7 13.90 2.42 11.39
N ARG A 8 14.93 2.26 10.58
CA ARG A 8 14.84 2.26 9.11
C ARG A 8 15.03 0.84 8.60
N LEU A 9 14.32 0.49 7.54
CA LEU A 9 14.59 -0.73 6.80
C LEU A 9 15.87 -0.57 5.98
N THR A 10 16.62 -1.67 5.85
CA THR A 10 17.93 -1.70 5.17
C THR A 10 17.85 -2.44 3.85
N ASN A 11 18.94 -2.41 3.08
CA ASN A 11 19.03 -3.15 1.82
C ASN A 11 18.96 -4.68 1.97
N GLU A 12 19.13 -5.23 3.15
CA GLU A 12 18.86 -6.66 3.42
C GLU A 12 17.41 -7.03 3.12
N ILE A 13 16.48 -6.09 3.38
CA ILE A 13 15.07 -6.22 3.08
C ILE A 13 14.77 -5.93 1.61
N PHE A 14 15.28 -4.79 1.09
CA PHE A 14 14.92 -4.33 -0.26
C PHE A 14 15.57 -5.12 -1.38
N LYS A 15 16.76 -5.68 -1.13
CA LYS A 15 17.54 -6.46 -2.12
C LYS A 15 17.69 -5.72 -3.45
N LEU A 16 18.13 -4.45 -3.35
CA LEU A 16 18.30 -3.58 -4.51
C LEU A 16 19.27 -4.21 -5.54
N ASP A 17 18.97 -4.04 -6.80
CA ASP A 17 19.90 -4.35 -7.90
C ASP A 17 20.99 -3.26 -8.00
N VAL A 18 21.89 -3.27 -7.02
CA VAL A 18 22.90 -2.23 -6.79
C VAL A 18 23.77 -2.02 -8.01
N GLU A 19 24.24 -3.12 -8.65
CA GLU A 19 25.14 -3.03 -9.79
C GLU A 19 24.50 -2.30 -10.98
N ARG A 20 23.27 -2.66 -11.33
CA ARG A 20 22.57 -1.98 -12.41
C ARG A 20 22.14 -0.56 -12.06
N MET A 21 21.79 -0.29 -10.79
CA MET A 21 21.47 1.07 -10.34
C MET A 21 22.70 1.99 -10.46
N ARG A 22 23.88 1.55 -10.02
CA ARG A 22 25.14 2.29 -10.13
C ARG A 22 25.47 2.66 -11.59
N ARG A 23 25.12 1.79 -12.54
CA ARG A 23 25.31 2.00 -13.99
C ARG A 23 24.17 2.78 -14.66
N GLY A 24 23.20 3.28 -13.92
CA GLY A 24 22.06 4.04 -14.45
C GLY A 24 21.12 3.22 -15.32
N TRP A 25 21.04 1.89 -15.12
CA TRP A 25 20.16 1.02 -15.91
C TRP A 25 18.67 1.41 -15.76
N TYR A 26 18.28 1.80 -14.57
CA TYR A 26 16.92 2.22 -14.22
C TYR A 26 16.71 3.73 -14.27
N SER A 27 17.68 4.48 -14.77
CA SER A 27 17.63 5.94 -14.83
C SER A 27 17.15 6.41 -16.20
N ASP A 28 16.39 7.50 -16.24
CA ASP A 28 16.08 8.20 -17.49
C ASP A 28 17.38 8.64 -18.16
N LYS A 29 17.49 8.45 -19.48
CA LYS A 29 18.74 8.62 -20.21
C LYS A 29 19.30 10.07 -20.16
N TYR A 30 18.44 11.07 -19.94
CA TYR A 30 18.92 12.44 -19.78
C TYR A 30 19.75 12.62 -18.50
N PHE A 31 19.51 11.84 -17.43
CA PHE A 31 20.39 11.83 -16.26
C PHE A 31 21.75 11.18 -16.55
N LEU A 32 21.76 10.10 -17.33
CA LEU A 32 23.04 9.53 -17.76
C LEU A 32 23.84 10.51 -18.62
N ASN A 33 23.15 11.22 -19.52
CA ASN A 33 23.78 12.25 -20.36
C ASN A 33 24.39 13.37 -19.53
N ILE A 34 23.65 13.92 -18.54
CA ILE A 34 24.18 15.00 -17.70
C ILE A 34 25.33 14.51 -16.80
N VAL A 35 25.22 13.32 -16.21
CA VAL A 35 26.31 12.75 -15.39
C VAL A 35 27.58 12.57 -16.21
N THR A 36 27.48 12.03 -17.45
CA THR A 36 28.61 11.88 -18.37
C THR A 36 29.21 13.24 -18.74
N THR A 37 28.36 14.25 -19.01
CA THR A 37 28.81 15.61 -19.31
C THR A 37 29.57 16.22 -18.12
N LEU A 38 28.99 16.14 -16.91
CA LEU A 38 29.63 16.69 -15.71
C LEU A 38 30.96 15.98 -15.38
N ALA A 39 31.04 14.67 -15.58
CA ALA A 39 32.27 13.91 -15.41
C ALA A 39 33.38 14.39 -16.37
N ALA A 40 33.06 14.56 -17.66
CA ALA A 40 33.99 15.06 -18.66
C ALA A 40 34.45 16.51 -18.34
N LEU A 41 33.56 17.37 -17.89
CA LEU A 41 33.90 18.74 -17.48
C LEU A 41 34.80 18.76 -16.24
N SER A 42 34.58 17.85 -15.28
CA SER A 42 35.45 17.70 -14.13
C SER A 42 36.88 17.25 -14.51
N GLU A 43 37.00 16.30 -15.44
CA GLU A 43 38.30 15.86 -15.95
C GLU A 43 39.08 16.93 -16.70
N GLN A 44 38.35 17.89 -17.32
CA GLN A 44 38.95 19.00 -18.06
C GLN A 44 39.21 20.24 -17.18
N ASP A 45 38.98 20.16 -15.87
CA ASP A 45 39.05 21.31 -14.94
C ASP A 45 38.23 22.52 -15.42
N TYR A 46 37.11 22.22 -16.09
CA TYR A 46 36.27 23.31 -16.67
C TYR A 46 35.66 24.19 -15.57
N THR A 47 35.81 25.49 -15.71
CA THR A 47 35.19 26.50 -14.89
C THR A 47 34.05 27.20 -15.63
N PHE A 48 33.06 27.69 -14.88
CA PHE A 48 31.88 28.35 -15.43
C PHE A 48 32.23 29.58 -16.26
N SER A 49 31.76 29.61 -17.51
CA SER A 49 32.01 30.73 -18.43
C SER A 49 30.73 31.37 -18.99
N GLY A 50 29.57 30.96 -18.45
CA GLY A 50 28.26 31.45 -18.88
C GLY A 50 27.81 32.72 -18.20
N GLN A 51 26.55 33.11 -18.49
CA GLN A 51 25.89 34.24 -17.86
C GLN A 51 24.85 33.70 -16.84
N ALA A 52 25.14 33.84 -15.55
CA ALA A 52 24.18 33.47 -14.49
C ALA A 52 23.28 34.67 -14.17
N LEU A 53 22.30 34.95 -15.04
CA LEU A 53 21.44 36.13 -14.95
C LEU A 53 20.73 36.28 -13.60
N SER A 54 20.33 35.18 -13.00
CA SER A 54 19.67 35.14 -11.68
C SER A 54 20.60 35.45 -10.50
N LEU A 55 21.92 35.51 -10.72
CA LEU A 55 22.95 35.77 -9.71
C LEU A 55 23.75 37.05 -9.95
N GLN A 56 23.40 37.86 -10.93
CA GLN A 56 24.20 39.04 -11.34
C GLN A 56 24.37 40.08 -10.24
N ASP A 57 23.35 40.20 -9.36
CA ASP A 57 23.38 41.18 -8.26
C ASP A 57 24.11 40.64 -7.03
N GLN A 58 24.61 39.38 -7.07
CA GLN A 58 25.35 38.74 -6.01
C GLN A 58 26.84 38.79 -6.33
N ASN A 59 27.66 39.31 -5.43
CA ASN A 59 29.11 39.37 -5.64
C ASN A 59 29.77 37.98 -5.45
N LEU A 60 29.59 37.10 -6.47
CA LEU A 60 30.05 35.69 -6.46
C LEU A 60 31.17 35.51 -7.49
N ALA A 61 32.24 34.80 -7.15
CA ALA A 61 33.33 34.46 -8.06
C ALA A 61 32.96 33.29 -8.97
N LEU A 62 31.99 33.50 -9.90
CA LEU A 62 31.44 32.44 -10.76
C LEU A 62 32.47 31.84 -11.72
N SER A 63 33.48 32.59 -12.13
CA SER A 63 34.54 32.13 -13.04
C SER A 63 35.48 31.08 -12.39
N GLU A 64 35.42 30.91 -11.08
CA GLU A 64 36.18 29.89 -10.34
C GLU A 64 35.34 28.63 -10.09
N LEU A 65 34.03 28.65 -10.42
CA LEU A 65 33.12 27.55 -10.16
C LEU A 65 33.41 26.36 -11.09
N ARG A 66 33.80 25.23 -10.54
CA ARG A 66 33.98 23.96 -11.28
C ARG A 66 32.62 23.29 -11.49
N THR A 67 32.05 23.51 -12.67
CA THR A 67 30.68 23.03 -13.00
C THR A 67 30.57 21.50 -12.91
N GLY A 68 31.62 20.76 -13.31
CA GLY A 68 31.64 19.30 -13.24
C GLY A 68 31.56 18.73 -11.81
N ASP A 69 31.90 19.53 -10.80
CA ASP A 69 31.91 19.14 -9.39
C ASP A 69 30.89 19.94 -8.57
N LEU A 70 29.86 20.47 -9.21
CA LEU A 70 28.85 21.30 -8.54
C LEU A 70 28.10 20.53 -7.46
N TRP A 71 28.01 21.14 -6.27
CA TRP A 71 27.19 20.65 -5.17
C TRP A 71 25.82 21.29 -5.22
N VAL A 72 24.79 20.49 -4.99
CA VAL A 72 23.39 20.92 -5.02
C VAL A 72 22.66 20.51 -3.74
N GLU A 73 21.59 21.23 -3.42
CA GLU A 73 20.55 20.81 -2.50
C GLU A 73 19.32 20.48 -3.34
N MET A 74 18.83 19.25 -3.18
CA MET A 74 17.61 18.77 -3.83
C MET A 74 16.55 18.39 -2.81
N GLN A 75 15.28 18.55 -3.18
CA GLN A 75 14.14 18.19 -2.33
C GLN A 75 13.11 17.34 -3.10
N TRP A 76 12.63 16.26 -2.48
CA TRP A 76 11.59 15.37 -3.00
C TRP A 76 10.27 15.65 -2.30
N PHE A 77 9.17 15.80 -3.04
CA PHE A 77 7.84 16.11 -2.51
C PHE A 77 6.73 15.63 -3.43
N THR A 78 5.51 15.52 -2.89
CA THR A 78 4.29 15.27 -3.68
C THR A 78 3.30 16.43 -3.55
N ARG A 79 2.38 16.51 -4.53
CA ARG A 79 1.26 17.46 -4.55
C ARG A 79 -0.09 16.79 -4.36
N ARG A 80 -0.12 15.65 -3.70
CA ARG A 80 -1.36 14.94 -3.37
C ARG A 80 -2.22 15.75 -2.41
N LYS A 81 -3.44 16.12 -2.86
CA LYS A 81 -4.44 16.84 -2.05
C LYS A 81 -5.37 15.90 -1.32
N PRO A 82 -5.86 16.29 -0.14
CA PRO A 82 -5.34 17.35 0.73
C PRO A 82 -4.10 16.89 1.51
N LYS A 83 -3.83 15.60 1.52
CA LYS A 83 -2.74 14.96 2.25
C LYS A 83 -2.26 13.67 1.59
N ALA A 84 -1.04 13.27 1.90
CA ALA A 84 -0.47 11.98 1.55
C ALA A 84 0.13 11.29 2.78
N VAL A 85 -0.09 9.99 2.92
CA VAL A 85 0.68 9.12 3.81
C VAL A 85 1.93 8.70 3.06
N ILE A 86 3.09 9.03 3.60
CA ILE A 86 4.38 8.80 2.94
C ILE A 86 4.84 7.37 3.18
N ALA A 87 5.30 6.71 2.11
CA ALA A 87 5.94 5.40 2.16
C ALA A 87 6.95 5.24 1.01
N GLY A 88 8.02 4.50 1.26
CA GLY A 88 9.12 4.28 0.32
C GLY A 88 10.36 5.13 0.58
N VAL A 89 10.37 5.92 1.66
CA VAL A 89 11.52 6.75 2.06
C VAL A 89 12.72 5.86 2.40
N ASP A 90 12.53 4.83 3.20
CA ASP A 90 13.62 3.93 3.59
C ASP A 90 14.27 3.26 2.37
N LYS A 91 13.48 2.86 1.38
CA LYS A 91 14.01 2.32 0.13
C LYS A 91 14.82 3.35 -0.66
N ALA A 92 14.35 4.60 -0.73
CA ALA A 92 15.06 5.68 -1.38
C ALA A 92 16.39 6.01 -0.66
N LEU A 93 16.39 5.98 0.67
CA LEU A 93 17.60 6.15 1.47
C LEU A 93 18.62 5.01 1.25
N SER A 94 18.14 3.76 1.16
CA SER A 94 19.00 2.62 0.80
C SER A 94 19.64 2.79 -0.59
N MET A 95 18.91 3.37 -1.56
CA MET A 95 19.50 3.69 -2.87
C MET A 95 20.63 4.72 -2.73
N LEU A 96 20.42 5.79 -1.95
CA LEU A 96 21.46 6.78 -1.67
C LEU A 96 22.68 6.13 -0.99
N ARG A 97 22.46 5.27 0.00
CA ARG A 97 23.55 4.61 0.75
C ARG A 97 24.41 3.70 -0.15
N HIS A 98 23.77 2.91 -1.02
CA HIS A 98 24.46 1.85 -1.74
C HIS A 98 24.85 2.22 -3.18
N CYS A 99 24.26 3.29 -3.74
CA CYS A 99 24.43 3.59 -5.16
C CYS A 99 24.97 5.01 -5.44
N THR A 100 25.25 5.83 -4.39
CA THR A 100 25.90 7.14 -4.59
C THR A 100 27.38 6.98 -4.83
N GLY A 101 27.86 7.52 -5.95
CA GLY A 101 29.26 7.48 -6.36
C GLY A 101 29.45 7.55 -7.86
N TYR A 102 30.62 7.13 -8.32
CA TYR A 102 30.99 7.14 -9.74
C TYR A 102 31.95 6.00 -10.06
N PHE A 103 32.06 5.65 -11.34
CA PHE A 103 33.09 4.69 -11.82
C PHE A 103 34.36 5.46 -12.18
N ASP A 104 35.50 5.00 -11.68
CA ASP A 104 36.81 5.54 -12.01
C ASP A 104 37.30 5.04 -13.41
N LYS A 105 38.51 5.47 -13.80
CA LYS A 105 39.13 5.08 -15.08
C LYS A 105 39.40 3.56 -15.24
N ASN A 106 39.38 2.82 -14.13
CA ASN A 106 39.56 1.38 -14.10
C ASN A 106 38.26 0.62 -14.00
N ASP A 107 37.10 1.29 -14.21
CA ASP A 107 35.75 0.75 -14.03
C ASP A 107 35.48 0.24 -12.59
N GLN A 108 36.16 0.85 -11.60
CA GLN A 108 35.91 0.58 -10.19
C GLN A 108 34.94 1.62 -9.62
N PHE A 109 33.92 1.16 -8.90
CA PHE A 109 32.95 2.08 -8.29
C PHE A 109 33.55 2.72 -7.03
N VAL A 110 33.60 4.04 -7.03
CA VAL A 110 34.03 4.88 -5.91
C VAL A 110 32.80 5.38 -5.16
N GLU A 111 32.57 4.87 -3.96
CA GLU A 111 31.46 5.31 -3.12
C GLU A 111 31.74 6.71 -2.54
N THR A 112 30.72 7.59 -2.59
CA THR A 112 30.80 8.96 -2.07
C THR A 112 29.57 9.33 -1.21
N TRP A 113 28.82 8.34 -0.75
CA TRP A 113 27.64 8.57 0.08
C TRP A 113 27.97 9.25 1.43
N GLN A 114 29.21 9.09 1.93
CA GLN A 114 29.70 9.73 3.15
C GLN A 114 29.73 11.26 3.03
N ASP A 115 29.84 11.78 1.80
CA ASP A 115 29.85 13.22 1.55
C ASP A 115 28.45 13.82 1.49
N LEU A 116 27.39 12.99 1.49
CA LEU A 116 26.02 13.45 1.48
C LEU A 116 25.59 13.98 2.86
N THR A 117 24.85 15.06 2.86
CA THR A 117 24.01 15.47 3.97
C THR A 117 22.56 15.15 3.62
N VAL A 118 21.91 14.29 4.39
CA VAL A 118 20.56 13.82 4.11
C VAL A 118 19.63 14.08 5.28
N GLU A 119 18.51 14.72 4.99
CA GLU A 119 17.37 14.85 5.91
C GLU A 119 16.19 14.12 5.29
N ALA A 120 15.43 13.36 6.10
CA ALA A 120 14.24 12.66 5.61
C ALA A 120 13.21 12.48 6.72
N VAL A 121 11.94 12.38 6.32
CA VAL A 121 10.86 11.95 7.21
C VAL A 121 10.89 10.43 7.41
N GLU A 122 10.17 9.90 8.40
CA GLU A 122 9.90 8.47 8.51
C GLU A 122 8.74 8.05 7.61
N ASP A 123 8.74 6.79 7.16
CA ASP A 123 7.57 6.21 6.50
C ASP A 123 6.37 6.25 7.47
N GLY A 124 5.20 6.62 6.95
CA GLY A 124 3.99 6.85 7.74
C GLY A 124 3.74 8.31 8.14
N VAL A 125 4.68 9.23 7.93
CA VAL A 125 4.42 10.67 8.08
C VAL A 125 3.33 11.10 7.09
N ILE A 126 2.50 12.07 7.49
CA ILE A 126 1.52 12.70 6.61
C ILE A 126 2.05 14.05 6.17
N THR A 127 2.12 14.25 4.86
CA THR A 127 2.34 15.57 4.27
C THR A 127 1.04 16.17 3.79
N HIS A 128 0.96 17.47 3.80
CA HIS A 128 -0.20 18.25 3.37
C HIS A 128 0.12 19.10 2.14
N PHE A 129 -0.88 19.24 1.26
CA PHE A 129 -0.79 20.14 0.12
C PHE A 129 -2.14 20.84 -0.10
N ASP A 130 -2.12 22.18 0.01
CA ASP A 130 -3.30 23.04 -0.14
C ASP A 130 -3.56 23.46 -1.59
N GLY A 131 -2.58 23.25 -2.47
CA GLY A 131 -2.62 23.65 -3.88
C GLY A 131 -1.67 24.78 -4.24
N ASP A 132 -1.04 25.44 -3.26
CA ASP A 132 0.01 26.43 -3.50
C ASP A 132 1.37 25.71 -3.65
N VAL A 133 2.02 25.91 -4.79
CA VAL A 133 3.32 25.32 -5.10
C VAL A 133 4.44 25.74 -4.15
N ASN A 134 4.25 26.83 -3.42
CA ASN A 134 5.20 27.32 -2.42
C ASN A 134 5.04 26.62 -1.06
N HIS A 135 3.95 25.87 -0.86
CA HIS A 135 3.63 25.18 0.40
C HIS A 135 3.85 23.67 0.33
N VAL A 136 4.68 23.20 -0.60
CA VAL A 136 5.03 21.77 -0.63
C VAL A 136 5.84 21.37 0.60
N GLN A 137 5.65 20.14 1.08
CA GLN A 137 6.41 19.60 2.20
C GLN A 137 7.39 18.54 1.67
N PRO A 138 8.70 18.85 1.62
CA PRO A 138 9.68 17.85 1.20
C PRO A 138 9.75 16.67 2.17
N VAL A 139 9.88 15.47 1.63
CA VAL A 139 10.03 14.22 2.42
C VAL A 139 11.47 13.75 2.49
N ILE A 140 12.30 14.15 1.54
CA ILE A 140 13.75 13.94 1.52
C ILE A 140 14.40 15.23 1.05
N ARG A 141 15.50 15.58 1.68
CA ARG A 141 16.43 16.64 1.24
C ARG A 141 17.84 16.06 1.20
N VAL A 142 18.54 16.28 0.10
CA VAL A 142 19.91 15.79 -0.09
C VAL A 142 20.80 16.95 -0.51
N ARG A 143 21.93 17.11 0.16
CA ARG A 143 23.06 17.95 -0.25
C ARG A 143 24.23 17.08 -0.61
N GLY A 144 24.80 17.30 -1.79
CA GLY A 144 25.95 16.54 -2.27
C GLY A 144 26.38 16.96 -3.67
N ARG A 145 27.46 16.35 -4.16
CA ARG A 145 27.90 16.54 -5.52
C ARG A 145 26.90 15.91 -6.50
N TYR A 146 26.27 16.73 -7.35
CA TYR A 146 25.10 16.34 -8.14
C TYR A 146 25.35 15.07 -8.98
N ARG A 147 26.46 14.99 -9.70
CA ARG A 147 26.77 13.87 -10.59
C ARG A 147 26.86 12.50 -9.89
N ASP A 148 27.09 12.49 -8.57
CA ASP A 148 27.30 11.24 -7.82
C ASP A 148 25.99 10.54 -7.49
N PHE A 149 24.86 11.25 -7.45
CA PHE A 149 23.56 10.69 -7.13
C PHE A 149 22.43 11.03 -8.11
N ALA A 150 22.70 11.79 -9.16
CA ALA A 150 21.69 12.17 -10.16
C ALA A 150 21.03 10.97 -10.86
N LEU A 151 21.76 9.85 -11.03
CA LEU A 151 21.23 8.61 -11.62
C LEU A 151 20.14 7.96 -10.78
N LEU A 152 20.03 8.31 -9.50
CA LEU A 152 19.07 7.70 -8.57
C LEU A 152 17.71 8.39 -8.59
N GLU A 153 17.60 9.57 -9.22
CA GLU A 153 16.38 10.38 -9.23
C GLU A 153 15.16 9.56 -9.69
N THR A 154 15.23 8.92 -10.86
CA THR A 154 14.12 8.14 -11.42
C THR A 154 13.67 7.03 -10.48
N SER A 155 14.61 6.26 -9.94
CA SER A 155 14.30 5.12 -9.08
C SER A 155 13.76 5.53 -7.72
N MET A 156 14.29 6.60 -7.13
CA MET A 156 13.80 7.17 -5.87
C MET A 156 12.38 7.74 -6.03
N LEU A 157 12.13 8.47 -7.11
CA LEU A 157 10.78 8.98 -7.43
C LEU A 157 9.78 7.84 -7.59
N GLY A 158 10.17 6.76 -8.29
CA GLY A 158 9.32 5.57 -8.47
C GLY A 158 8.94 4.91 -7.15
N ALA A 159 9.90 4.73 -6.23
CA ALA A 159 9.66 4.14 -4.92
C ALA A 159 8.71 4.99 -4.07
N LEU A 160 8.95 6.31 -3.99
CA LEU A 160 8.12 7.25 -3.24
C LEU A 160 6.71 7.39 -3.82
N THR A 161 6.60 7.51 -5.15
CA THR A 161 5.30 7.63 -5.85
C THR A 161 4.43 6.41 -5.59
N ARG A 162 4.96 5.21 -5.79
CA ARG A 162 4.18 3.97 -5.62
C ARG A 162 3.81 3.73 -4.16
N GLY A 163 4.79 3.77 -3.27
CA GLY A 163 4.56 3.54 -1.84
C GLY A 163 3.54 4.51 -1.26
N SER A 164 3.75 5.81 -1.45
CA SER A 164 2.87 6.84 -0.88
C SER A 164 1.47 6.83 -1.50
N ARG A 165 1.34 6.51 -2.80
CA ARG A 165 0.04 6.36 -3.45
C ARG A 165 -0.80 5.28 -2.80
N ILE A 166 -0.23 4.08 -2.64
CA ILE A 166 -0.92 2.94 -2.05
C ILE A 166 -1.22 3.21 -0.59
N ALA A 167 -0.25 3.68 0.19
CA ALA A 167 -0.45 4.01 1.59
C ALA A 167 -1.59 5.05 1.78
N THR A 168 -1.63 6.09 0.94
CA THR A 168 -2.68 7.11 1.02
C THR A 168 -4.06 6.55 0.66
N ASN A 169 -4.15 5.74 -0.41
CA ASN A 169 -5.41 5.14 -0.82
C ASN A 169 -5.94 4.16 0.24
N VAL A 170 -5.08 3.34 0.83
CA VAL A 170 -5.42 2.42 1.93
C VAL A 170 -5.89 3.20 3.16
N TYR A 171 -5.13 4.22 3.58
CA TYR A 171 -5.50 5.04 4.73
C TYR A 171 -6.89 5.67 4.56
N ASN A 172 -7.17 6.26 3.40
CA ASN A 172 -8.48 6.84 3.10
C ASN A 172 -9.60 5.78 3.09
N THR A 173 -9.28 4.56 2.66
CA THR A 173 -10.23 3.43 2.68
C THR A 173 -10.54 3.00 4.12
N LEU A 174 -9.54 2.91 4.99
CA LEU A 174 -9.72 2.61 6.42
C LEU A 174 -10.55 3.69 7.14
N VAL A 175 -10.31 4.96 6.82
CA VAL A 175 -11.13 6.07 7.33
C VAL A 175 -12.58 5.92 6.88
N ALA A 176 -12.82 5.59 5.61
CA ALA A 176 -14.16 5.36 5.09
C ALA A 176 -14.84 4.14 5.75
N ALA A 177 -14.07 3.09 6.08
CA ALA A 177 -14.54 1.88 6.76
C ALA A 177 -14.71 2.05 8.28
N ARG A 178 -14.48 3.25 8.83
CA ARG A 178 -14.57 3.55 10.26
C ARG A 178 -13.75 2.60 11.15
N GLY A 179 -12.62 2.12 10.63
CA GLY A 179 -11.73 1.19 11.33
C GLY A 179 -12.12 -0.28 11.25
N LYS A 180 -13.12 -0.66 10.46
CA LYS A 180 -13.34 -2.06 10.10
C LYS A 180 -12.15 -2.57 9.27
N PRO A 181 -11.77 -3.86 9.40
CA PRO A 181 -10.67 -4.43 8.61
C PRO A 181 -10.89 -4.28 7.10
N VAL A 182 -9.81 -3.93 6.40
CA VAL A 182 -9.78 -3.86 4.94
C VAL A 182 -8.72 -4.86 4.45
N LEU A 183 -9.16 -5.96 3.84
CA LEU A 183 -8.28 -6.97 3.27
C LEU A 183 -7.63 -6.42 1.99
N PHE A 184 -6.31 -6.57 1.88
CA PHE A 184 -5.53 -6.05 0.77
C PHE A 184 -5.44 -7.07 -0.37
N PHE A 185 -6.31 -6.93 -1.37
CA PHE A 185 -6.47 -7.89 -2.48
C PHE A 185 -5.97 -7.43 -3.85
N PRO A 186 -5.03 -6.46 -3.99
CA PRO A 186 -4.63 -5.99 -5.30
C PRO A 186 -3.53 -6.82 -5.98
N ALA A 187 -3.07 -7.93 -5.42
CA ALA A 187 -1.93 -8.71 -5.94
C ALA A 187 -2.02 -9.03 -7.46
N ARG A 188 -3.23 -9.25 -7.98
CA ARG A 188 -3.47 -9.59 -9.40
C ARG A 188 -3.64 -8.38 -10.32
N PHE A 189 -3.61 -7.15 -9.78
CA PHE A 189 -3.86 -5.94 -10.56
C PHE A 189 -2.59 -5.26 -11.05
N ASP A 190 -1.41 -5.80 -10.71
CA ASP A 190 -0.12 -5.35 -11.20
C ASP A 190 0.90 -6.50 -11.25
N ALA A 191 2.12 -6.23 -11.73
CA ALA A 191 3.20 -7.20 -11.83
C ALA A 191 3.64 -7.69 -10.44
N HIS A 192 4.07 -8.96 -10.37
CA HIS A 192 4.45 -9.57 -9.09
C HIS A 192 5.68 -8.90 -8.45
N GLU A 193 6.54 -8.26 -9.23
CA GLU A 193 7.77 -7.57 -8.78
C GLU A 193 7.48 -6.41 -7.82
N VAL A 194 6.25 -5.87 -7.84
CA VAL A 194 5.89 -4.73 -7.00
C VAL A 194 5.09 -5.12 -5.75
N GLN A 195 4.79 -6.41 -5.56
CA GLN A 195 3.94 -6.85 -4.46
C GLN A 195 4.53 -6.52 -3.08
N ALA A 196 5.85 -6.58 -2.91
CA ALA A 196 6.50 -6.31 -1.64
C ALA A 196 6.35 -4.84 -1.20
N ILE A 197 6.58 -3.88 -2.12
CA ILE A 197 6.38 -2.46 -1.82
C ILE A 197 4.90 -2.14 -1.59
N ASP A 198 3.99 -2.80 -2.31
CA ASP A 198 2.55 -2.59 -2.17
C ASP A 198 2.05 -3.04 -0.79
N GLY A 199 2.45 -4.22 -0.36
CA GLY A 199 2.09 -4.76 0.95
C GLY A 199 2.73 -4.01 2.10
N TYR A 200 3.97 -3.53 1.93
CA TYR A 200 4.61 -2.65 2.90
C TYR A 200 3.86 -1.31 3.05
N ALA A 201 3.50 -0.68 1.94
CA ALA A 201 2.74 0.56 1.94
C ALA A 201 1.35 0.40 2.59
N TYR A 202 0.71 -0.76 2.38
CA TYR A 202 -0.52 -1.12 3.08
C TYR A 202 -0.31 -1.22 4.59
N ASP A 203 0.72 -1.93 5.06
CA ASP A 203 1.01 -2.08 6.48
C ASP A 203 1.32 -0.73 7.15
N ILE A 204 2.10 0.13 6.49
CA ILE A 204 2.35 1.51 6.92
C ILE A 204 1.03 2.28 7.09
N ALA A 205 0.11 2.17 6.15
CA ALA A 205 -1.18 2.85 6.22
C ALA A 205 -2.05 2.34 7.39
N VAL A 206 -2.05 1.02 7.65
CA VAL A 206 -2.76 0.42 8.79
C VAL A 206 -2.17 0.92 10.11
N LYS A 207 -0.84 0.89 10.24
CA LYS A 207 -0.14 1.40 11.43
C LYS A 207 -0.41 2.89 11.64
N ARG A 208 -0.39 3.68 10.56
CA ARG A 208 -0.71 5.11 10.63
C ARG A 208 -2.16 5.35 11.06
N PHE A 209 -3.11 4.61 10.50
CA PHE A 209 -4.51 4.68 10.90
C PHE A 209 -4.69 4.35 12.40
N ASN A 210 -4.07 3.26 12.86
CA ASN A 210 -4.13 2.87 14.27
C ASN A 210 -3.52 3.95 15.19
N HIS A 211 -2.43 4.58 14.77
CA HIS A 211 -1.82 5.69 15.50
C HIS A 211 -2.76 6.88 15.62
N ASP A 212 -3.41 7.28 14.52
CA ASP A 212 -4.24 8.49 14.47
C ASP A 212 -5.58 8.33 15.19
N TYR A 213 -6.14 7.12 15.19
CA TYR A 213 -7.50 6.85 15.72
C TYR A 213 -7.51 5.96 16.97
N GLY A 214 -6.35 5.57 17.49
CA GLY A 214 -6.29 4.63 18.62
C GLY A 214 -6.85 3.24 18.27
N GLY A 215 -6.81 2.87 16.98
CA GLY A 215 -7.37 1.62 16.47
C GLY A 215 -6.48 0.39 16.70
N HIS A 216 -7.04 -0.78 16.44
CA HIS A 216 -6.36 -2.08 16.52
C HIS A 216 -6.55 -2.90 15.25
N VAL A 217 -6.68 -2.25 14.09
CA VAL A 217 -6.79 -2.94 12.80
C VAL A 217 -5.51 -3.74 12.56
N THR A 218 -5.66 -5.01 12.20
CA THR A 218 -4.55 -5.89 11.84
C THR A 218 -4.34 -5.87 10.33
N SER A 219 -3.07 -5.84 9.89
CA SER A 219 -2.72 -5.93 8.48
C SER A 219 -3.01 -7.34 7.95
N TYR A 220 -3.66 -7.42 6.79
CA TYR A 220 -4.01 -8.66 6.12
C TYR A 220 -3.75 -8.54 4.61
N VAL A 221 -2.82 -9.34 4.11
CA VAL A 221 -2.41 -9.39 2.71
C VAL A 221 -2.74 -10.74 2.08
N SER A 222 -2.81 -10.82 0.77
CA SER A 222 -3.25 -12.02 0.05
C SER A 222 -2.12 -12.89 -0.48
N THR A 223 -0.86 -12.41 -0.45
CA THR A 223 0.32 -13.16 -0.87
C THR A 223 1.47 -12.96 0.10
N ASP A 224 2.35 -13.95 0.22
CA ASP A 224 3.55 -13.86 1.07
C ASP A 224 4.48 -12.74 0.62
N ALA A 225 4.58 -12.51 -0.70
CA ALA A 225 5.38 -11.41 -1.25
C ALA A 225 4.91 -10.03 -0.77
N GLN A 226 3.61 -9.84 -0.52
CA GLN A 226 3.09 -8.61 0.09
C GLN A 226 3.47 -8.47 1.56
N GLY A 227 3.82 -9.55 2.23
CA GLY A 227 4.30 -9.58 3.62
C GLY A 227 5.82 -9.44 3.77
N ASP A 228 6.60 -9.61 2.70
CA ASP A 228 8.05 -9.81 2.73
C ASP A 228 8.81 -8.71 3.50
N TRP A 229 8.46 -7.43 3.33
CA TRP A 229 9.21 -6.32 3.93
C TRP A 229 8.83 -5.99 5.39
N TRP A 230 7.76 -6.53 5.89
CA TRP A 230 7.26 -6.23 7.24
C TRP A 230 6.99 -7.49 8.09
N GLY A 231 7.32 -8.68 7.57
CA GLY A 231 7.18 -9.95 8.28
C GLY A 231 5.75 -10.49 8.32
N GLY A 232 4.88 -10.05 7.40
CA GLY A 232 3.54 -10.61 7.23
C GLY A 232 3.54 -11.84 6.34
N PHE A 233 2.41 -12.56 6.37
CA PHE A 233 2.17 -13.72 5.51
C PHE A 233 0.85 -13.55 4.78
N GLY A 234 0.78 -14.10 3.57
CA GLY A 234 -0.44 -14.13 2.78
C GLY A 234 -1.52 -14.97 3.44
N GLY A 235 -2.73 -14.44 3.46
CA GLY A 235 -3.92 -15.15 3.91
C GLY A 235 -4.92 -15.28 2.78
N GLY A 236 -5.66 -16.37 2.77
CA GLY A 236 -6.70 -16.61 1.77
C GLY A 236 -7.52 -17.82 2.14
N THR A 237 -8.67 -17.95 1.48
CA THR A 237 -9.57 -19.07 1.69
C THR A 237 -9.81 -19.79 0.37
N ILE A 238 -11.00 -19.69 -0.20
CA ILE A 238 -11.35 -20.36 -1.46
C ILE A 238 -11.62 -19.34 -2.58
N ALA A 239 -11.37 -19.78 -3.82
CA ALA A 239 -11.68 -19.03 -5.02
C ALA A 239 -12.84 -19.68 -5.78
N HIS A 240 -13.47 -18.95 -6.71
CA HIS A 240 -14.51 -19.49 -7.60
C HIS A 240 -14.02 -20.75 -8.36
N ALA A 241 -12.74 -20.79 -8.77
CA ALA A 241 -12.15 -21.95 -9.42
C ALA A 241 -12.14 -23.20 -8.52
N ALA A 242 -11.99 -23.05 -7.22
CA ALA A 242 -12.09 -24.17 -6.28
C ALA A 242 -13.53 -24.73 -6.26
N ILE A 243 -14.55 -23.86 -6.17
CA ILE A 243 -15.94 -24.29 -6.21
C ILE A 243 -16.27 -24.98 -7.56
N ALA A 244 -15.75 -24.45 -8.67
CA ALA A 244 -15.91 -25.09 -9.97
C ALA A 244 -15.26 -26.48 -10.03
N SER A 245 -14.13 -26.70 -9.35
CA SER A 245 -13.49 -28.03 -9.28
C SER A 245 -14.27 -29.05 -8.42
N PHE A 246 -15.21 -28.57 -7.60
CA PHE A 246 -16.21 -29.37 -6.90
C PHE A 246 -17.60 -29.32 -7.60
N LEU A 247 -17.59 -29.14 -8.90
CA LEU A 247 -18.79 -29.12 -9.77
C LEU A 247 -19.83 -28.05 -9.40
N GLY A 248 -19.40 -26.96 -8.77
CA GLY A 248 -20.28 -25.87 -8.32
C GLY A 248 -20.91 -26.08 -6.94
N ASP A 249 -20.55 -27.13 -6.23
CA ASP A 249 -21.05 -27.40 -4.87
C ASP A 249 -20.20 -26.65 -3.83
N THR A 250 -20.73 -25.53 -3.33
CA THR A 250 -20.09 -24.70 -2.31
C THR A 250 -20.01 -25.41 -0.96
N VAL A 251 -21.02 -26.24 -0.62
CA VAL A 251 -21.05 -26.99 0.65
C VAL A 251 -19.95 -28.03 0.66
N GLU A 252 -19.88 -28.87 -0.37
CA GLU A 252 -18.84 -29.90 -0.48
C GLU A 252 -17.45 -29.27 -0.50
N THR A 253 -17.26 -28.15 -1.21
CA THR A 253 -16.01 -27.39 -1.22
C THR A 253 -15.60 -26.97 0.18
N MET A 254 -16.51 -26.43 0.97
CA MET A 254 -16.21 -25.96 2.33
C MET A 254 -15.97 -27.11 3.30
N LEU A 255 -16.69 -28.21 3.20
CA LEU A 255 -16.46 -29.38 4.03
C LEU A 255 -15.09 -30.01 3.73
N ALA A 256 -14.73 -30.17 2.46
CA ALA A 256 -13.43 -30.67 2.03
C ALA A 256 -12.29 -29.76 2.49
N PHE A 257 -12.45 -28.43 2.29
CA PHE A 257 -11.49 -27.44 2.77
C PHE A 257 -11.31 -27.54 4.30
N SER A 258 -12.39 -27.63 5.05
CA SER A 258 -12.37 -27.69 6.52
C SER A 258 -11.69 -28.94 7.05
N ALA A 259 -11.90 -30.07 6.38
CA ALA A 259 -11.28 -31.35 6.76
C ALA A 259 -9.78 -31.40 6.48
N THR A 260 -9.28 -30.67 5.47
CA THR A 260 -7.91 -30.83 4.96
C THR A 260 -6.96 -29.69 5.32
N GLN A 261 -7.48 -28.49 5.59
CA GLN A 261 -6.66 -27.32 5.87
C GLN A 261 -6.34 -27.19 7.37
N ASP A 262 -5.21 -26.52 7.66
CA ASP A 262 -4.83 -26.18 9.02
C ASP A 262 -5.96 -25.43 9.75
N VAL A 263 -6.20 -25.78 11.01
CA VAL A 263 -7.29 -25.22 11.82
C VAL A 263 -7.20 -23.71 12.01
N ASN A 264 -6.01 -23.15 11.91
CA ASN A 264 -5.78 -21.71 12.04
C ASN A 264 -6.17 -20.90 10.77
N ILE A 265 -6.40 -21.57 9.64
CA ILE A 265 -6.90 -20.90 8.43
C ILE A 265 -8.41 -20.63 8.59
N PRO A 266 -8.87 -19.38 8.54
CA PRO A 266 -10.30 -19.07 8.71
C PRO A 266 -11.18 -19.77 7.66
N ARG A 267 -12.28 -20.37 8.10
CA ARG A 267 -13.28 -20.98 7.23
C ARG A 267 -14.22 -19.92 6.71
N MET A 268 -13.89 -19.37 5.53
CA MET A 268 -14.66 -18.31 4.87
C MET A 268 -15.25 -18.84 3.58
N ALA A 269 -16.57 -18.95 3.53
CA ALA A 269 -17.28 -19.46 2.37
C ALA A 269 -17.49 -18.34 1.32
N LEU A 270 -17.19 -18.64 0.05
CA LEU A 270 -17.51 -17.77 -1.10
C LEU A 270 -18.89 -18.21 -1.63
N VAL A 271 -19.90 -17.36 -1.53
CA VAL A 271 -21.31 -17.79 -1.62
C VAL A 271 -22.07 -17.32 -2.85
N ASP A 272 -21.38 -16.63 -3.77
CA ASP A 272 -22.02 -16.07 -4.98
C ASP A 272 -21.90 -16.95 -6.25
N PHE A 273 -21.33 -18.15 -6.15
CA PHE A 273 -21.03 -18.97 -7.33
C PHE A 273 -22.26 -19.25 -8.20
N ASN A 274 -23.39 -19.60 -7.56
CA ASN A 274 -24.66 -19.85 -8.25
C ASN A 274 -25.58 -18.61 -8.27
N ASN A 275 -25.05 -17.42 -7.95
CA ASN A 275 -25.81 -16.17 -7.88
C ASN A 275 -27.00 -16.20 -6.88
N ASP A 276 -26.89 -17.04 -5.85
CA ASP A 276 -27.81 -17.19 -4.71
C ASP A 276 -27.01 -17.12 -3.40
N SER A 277 -26.64 -15.92 -3.00
CA SER A 277 -25.78 -15.73 -1.85
C SER A 277 -26.46 -16.10 -0.54
N VAL A 278 -27.77 -15.91 -0.41
CA VAL A 278 -28.53 -16.29 0.78
C VAL A 278 -28.64 -17.82 0.88
N GLY A 279 -29.10 -18.49 -0.18
CA GLY A 279 -29.24 -19.95 -0.18
C GLY A 279 -27.92 -20.66 0.05
N ALA A 280 -26.83 -20.22 -0.63
CA ALA A 280 -25.51 -20.80 -0.42
C ALA A 280 -24.98 -20.55 1.01
N SER A 281 -25.20 -19.37 1.58
CA SER A 281 -24.82 -19.07 2.96
C SER A 281 -25.51 -20.00 3.96
N LEU A 282 -26.82 -20.18 3.83
CA LEU A 282 -27.60 -21.06 4.70
C LEU A 282 -27.16 -22.52 4.59
N ALA A 283 -26.98 -23.03 3.37
CA ALA A 283 -26.56 -24.41 3.14
C ALA A 283 -25.18 -24.71 3.74
N VAL A 284 -24.21 -23.81 3.54
CA VAL A 284 -22.86 -23.96 4.13
C VAL A 284 -22.93 -23.86 5.65
N LEU A 285 -23.67 -22.88 6.19
CA LEU A 285 -23.80 -22.66 7.63
C LEU A 285 -24.33 -23.91 8.33
N GLU A 286 -25.42 -24.48 7.81
CA GLU A 286 -26.04 -25.69 8.37
C GLU A 286 -25.08 -26.90 8.30
N ALA A 287 -24.48 -27.15 7.14
CA ALA A 287 -23.56 -28.28 6.95
C ALA A 287 -22.35 -28.21 7.89
N MET A 288 -21.75 -27.01 8.02
CA MET A 288 -20.62 -26.77 8.91
C MET A 288 -21.04 -26.93 10.38
N PHE A 289 -22.18 -26.39 10.78
CA PHE A 289 -22.69 -26.53 12.15
C PHE A 289 -22.98 -27.99 12.49
N MET A 290 -23.58 -28.78 11.59
CA MET A 290 -23.87 -30.18 11.86
C MET A 290 -22.59 -31.01 12.07
N ARG A 291 -21.50 -30.72 11.35
CA ARG A 291 -20.18 -31.31 11.57
C ARG A 291 -19.57 -30.84 12.90
N TYR A 292 -19.64 -29.55 13.21
CA TYR A 292 -19.21 -28.99 14.49
C TYR A 292 -19.92 -29.69 15.65
N ARG A 293 -21.24 -29.77 15.58
CA ARG A 293 -22.07 -30.46 16.62
C ARG A 293 -21.68 -31.93 16.78
N ALA A 294 -21.57 -32.67 15.67
CA ALA A 294 -21.23 -34.07 15.73
C ALA A 294 -19.87 -34.35 16.41
N ALA A 295 -18.87 -33.51 16.14
CA ALA A 295 -17.56 -33.59 16.79
C ALA A 295 -17.64 -33.24 18.27
N MET A 296 -18.41 -32.20 18.65
CA MET A 296 -18.62 -31.85 20.05
C MET A 296 -19.36 -32.90 20.83
N ASP A 297 -20.41 -33.52 20.25
CA ASP A 297 -21.14 -34.65 20.86
C ASP A 297 -20.24 -35.91 21.06
N ALA A 298 -19.22 -36.05 20.19
CA ALA A 298 -18.20 -37.09 20.32
C ALA A 298 -17.09 -36.74 21.33
N GLY A 299 -17.07 -35.51 21.86
CA GLY A 299 -16.01 -35.02 22.76
C GLY A 299 -14.71 -34.62 22.06
N ASP A 300 -14.71 -34.47 20.73
CA ASP A 300 -13.54 -34.09 19.93
C ASP A 300 -13.56 -32.57 19.61
N GLU A 301 -13.09 -31.77 20.56
CA GLU A 301 -13.00 -30.30 20.39
C GLU A 301 -12.02 -29.90 19.28
N THR A 302 -11.00 -30.72 19.01
CA THR A 302 -10.01 -30.44 17.97
C THR A 302 -10.64 -30.57 16.60
N GLU A 303 -11.40 -31.64 16.39
CA GLU A 303 -12.16 -31.84 15.15
C GLU A 303 -13.25 -30.75 15.01
N ALA A 304 -13.97 -30.43 16.11
CA ALA A 304 -15.01 -29.42 16.09
C ALA A 304 -14.49 -28.04 15.61
N LYS A 305 -13.30 -27.61 16.03
CA LYS A 305 -12.70 -26.35 15.61
C LYS A 305 -12.51 -26.22 14.09
N LYS A 306 -12.32 -27.32 13.37
CA LYS A 306 -12.21 -27.31 11.91
C LYS A 306 -13.49 -26.81 11.22
N TYR A 307 -14.62 -26.95 11.87
CA TYR A 307 -15.94 -26.62 11.32
C TYR A 307 -16.54 -25.34 11.93
N LEU A 308 -15.74 -24.50 12.56
CA LEU A 308 -16.16 -23.15 12.93
C LEU A 308 -16.16 -22.26 11.69
N LEU A 309 -17.34 -21.93 11.19
CA LEU A 309 -17.48 -21.02 10.04
C LEU A 309 -17.14 -19.59 10.49
N PHE A 310 -16.01 -19.08 10.03
CA PHE A 310 -15.58 -17.72 10.34
C PHE A 310 -16.46 -16.67 9.66
N GLY A 311 -16.81 -16.88 8.39
CA GLY A 311 -17.60 -15.91 7.67
C GLY A 311 -18.03 -16.37 6.29
N VAL A 312 -18.90 -15.55 5.69
CA VAL A 312 -19.32 -15.65 4.30
C VAL A 312 -18.78 -14.46 3.52
N ARG A 313 -18.28 -14.72 2.29
CA ARG A 313 -17.78 -13.67 1.40
C ARG A 313 -18.74 -13.46 0.25
N LEU A 314 -19.26 -12.25 0.17
CA LEU A 314 -20.09 -11.77 -0.92
C LEU A 314 -19.19 -11.15 -1.98
N ASP A 315 -19.27 -11.63 -3.23
CA ASP A 315 -18.44 -11.16 -4.36
C ASP A 315 -19.27 -10.97 -5.64
N THR A 316 -20.59 -10.88 -5.52
CA THR A 316 -21.53 -10.73 -6.63
C THR A 316 -21.10 -9.63 -7.59
N SER A 317 -20.99 -9.96 -8.89
CA SER A 317 -20.56 -9.02 -9.92
C SER A 317 -21.47 -7.80 -10.00
N GLY A 318 -20.88 -6.60 -10.15
CA GLY A 318 -21.62 -5.35 -10.36
C GLY A 318 -22.57 -5.33 -11.57
N ASN A 319 -22.44 -6.30 -12.46
CA ASN A 319 -23.32 -6.46 -13.64
C ASN A 319 -24.50 -7.43 -13.42
N MET A 320 -24.56 -8.07 -12.26
CA MET A 320 -25.55 -9.09 -11.94
C MET A 320 -26.32 -8.71 -10.69
N ARG A 321 -27.62 -9.01 -10.67
CA ARG A 321 -28.46 -8.98 -9.50
C ARG A 321 -28.50 -10.37 -8.87
N ASP A 322 -28.18 -10.48 -7.58
CA ASP A 322 -28.37 -11.73 -6.84
C ASP A 322 -29.85 -12.10 -6.80
N ILE A 323 -30.19 -13.37 -6.97
CA ILE A 323 -31.58 -13.83 -7.03
C ILE A 323 -32.34 -13.57 -5.73
N SER A 324 -31.65 -13.51 -4.59
CA SER A 324 -32.22 -13.21 -3.27
C SER A 324 -32.69 -11.75 -3.17
N VAL A 325 -32.21 -10.85 -4.02
CA VAL A 325 -32.56 -9.43 -4.02
C VAL A 325 -33.76 -9.18 -4.92
N ALA A 326 -34.89 -8.75 -4.35
CA ALA A 326 -36.07 -8.38 -5.14
C ALA A 326 -35.76 -7.20 -6.09
N PRO A 327 -36.13 -7.25 -7.38
CA PRO A 327 -35.79 -6.21 -8.35
C PRO A 327 -36.58 -4.91 -8.06
N LEU A 328 -35.88 -3.76 -8.12
CA LEU A 328 -36.48 -2.42 -8.10
C LEU A 328 -36.51 -1.80 -9.50
N GLY A 329 -35.81 -2.41 -10.47
CA GLY A 329 -35.70 -1.90 -11.84
C GLY A 329 -34.57 -0.88 -12.00
N ASP A 330 -33.76 -0.65 -10.99
CA ASP A 330 -32.57 0.20 -11.02
C ASP A 330 -31.31 -0.65 -10.79
N LYS A 331 -30.49 -0.79 -11.84
CA LYS A 331 -29.26 -1.60 -11.78
C LYS A 331 -28.29 -1.12 -10.71
N THR A 332 -28.29 0.15 -10.37
CA THR A 332 -27.40 0.71 -9.33
C THR A 332 -27.80 0.29 -7.93
N LEU A 333 -29.07 -0.04 -7.73
CA LEU A 333 -29.64 -0.51 -6.46
C LEU A 333 -29.77 -2.03 -6.39
N ASP A 334 -29.88 -2.68 -7.54
CA ASP A 334 -30.16 -4.11 -7.63
C ASP A 334 -28.91 -4.96 -7.76
N ASN A 335 -27.89 -4.47 -8.48
CA ASN A 335 -26.73 -5.28 -8.88
C ASN A 335 -25.58 -5.25 -7.87
N GLY A 336 -24.73 -6.27 -7.98
CA GLY A 336 -23.52 -6.44 -7.19
C GLY A 336 -23.79 -6.63 -5.70
N VAL A 337 -22.73 -6.56 -4.92
CA VAL A 337 -22.86 -6.52 -3.47
C VAL A 337 -23.39 -5.14 -3.07
N ASN A 338 -24.67 -5.08 -2.73
CA ASN A 338 -25.40 -3.87 -2.34
C ASN A 338 -25.93 -4.01 -0.91
N PRO A 339 -26.36 -2.91 -0.24
CA PRO A 339 -26.85 -2.94 1.13
C PRO A 339 -27.97 -3.95 1.39
N ARG A 340 -28.88 -4.10 0.43
CA ARG A 340 -30.04 -5.01 0.56
C ARG A 340 -29.59 -6.47 0.63
N LEU A 341 -28.64 -6.86 -0.24
CA LEU A 341 -28.08 -8.21 -0.23
C LEU A 341 -27.42 -8.51 1.13
N VAL A 342 -26.59 -7.59 1.64
CA VAL A 342 -25.92 -7.79 2.93
C VAL A 342 -26.92 -7.96 4.07
N TRP A 343 -27.97 -7.12 4.11
CA TRP A 343 -29.02 -7.25 5.13
C TRP A 343 -29.79 -8.57 5.03
N LEU A 344 -30.11 -9.04 3.81
CA LEU A 344 -30.77 -10.33 3.61
C LEU A 344 -29.91 -11.48 4.10
N VAL A 345 -28.60 -11.47 3.78
CA VAL A 345 -27.66 -12.49 4.26
C VAL A 345 -27.55 -12.44 5.78
N ARG A 346 -27.40 -11.26 6.39
CA ARG A 346 -27.31 -11.14 7.85
C ARG A 346 -28.54 -11.70 8.56
N GLN A 347 -29.73 -11.30 8.11
CA GLN A 347 -30.98 -11.80 8.68
C GLN A 347 -31.13 -13.32 8.52
N ALA A 348 -30.76 -13.84 7.36
CA ALA A 348 -30.81 -15.27 7.10
C ALA A 348 -29.85 -16.05 8.01
N LEU A 349 -28.62 -15.59 8.16
CA LEU A 349 -27.63 -16.22 9.06
C LEU A 349 -28.11 -16.19 10.51
N ASP A 350 -28.55 -15.04 11.02
CA ASP A 350 -28.93 -14.86 12.45
C ASP A 350 -30.09 -15.76 12.87
N ASN A 351 -31.02 -16.05 11.96
CA ASN A 351 -32.24 -16.80 12.27
C ASN A 351 -32.19 -18.27 11.76
N ALA A 352 -31.11 -18.68 11.10
CA ALA A 352 -31.03 -20.03 10.48
C ALA A 352 -31.28 -21.17 11.46
N TRP A 353 -30.75 -21.06 12.67
CA TRP A 353 -30.88 -22.07 13.73
C TRP A 353 -32.34 -22.38 14.12
N GLU A 354 -33.29 -21.47 13.92
CA GLU A 354 -34.71 -21.66 14.24
C GLU A 354 -35.38 -22.74 13.40
N SER A 355 -34.84 -22.97 12.20
CA SER A 355 -35.34 -23.99 11.25
C SER A 355 -34.71 -25.35 11.43
N TRP A 356 -33.68 -25.48 12.26
CA TRP A 356 -32.93 -26.73 12.41
C TRP A 356 -33.59 -27.68 13.44
N ASP A 357 -33.67 -28.96 13.12
CA ASP A 357 -34.14 -29.99 14.06
C ASP A 357 -33.04 -30.30 15.09
N LEU A 358 -33.02 -29.52 16.18
CA LEU A 358 -32.02 -29.61 17.21
C LEU A 358 -32.62 -29.95 18.58
N PRO A 359 -31.90 -30.73 19.42
CA PRO A 359 -32.26 -30.84 20.82
C PRO A 359 -32.21 -29.49 21.53
N PRO A 360 -33.10 -29.21 22.51
CA PRO A 360 -33.12 -27.94 23.24
C PRO A 360 -31.77 -27.51 23.84
N THR A 361 -30.93 -28.47 24.21
CA THR A 361 -29.58 -28.26 24.75
C THR A 361 -28.62 -27.59 23.75
N TRP A 362 -28.96 -27.63 22.46
CA TRP A 362 -28.15 -27.06 21.38
C TRP A 362 -28.66 -25.72 20.87
N HIS A 363 -29.87 -25.25 21.26
CA HIS A 363 -30.48 -24.05 20.70
C HIS A 363 -29.62 -22.80 20.93
N GLU A 364 -29.15 -22.57 22.15
CA GLU A 364 -28.31 -21.41 22.46
C GLU A 364 -27.00 -21.42 21.69
N ARG A 365 -26.31 -22.58 21.70
CA ARG A 365 -25.06 -22.74 20.94
C ARG A 365 -25.25 -22.58 19.44
N ALA A 366 -26.36 -23.06 18.89
CA ALA A 366 -26.67 -22.91 17.48
C ALA A 366 -26.92 -21.44 17.13
N LYS A 367 -27.65 -20.73 17.98
CA LYS A 367 -27.87 -19.29 17.86
C LYS A 367 -26.55 -18.52 17.87
N ASP A 368 -25.71 -18.77 18.89
CA ASP A 368 -24.39 -18.12 18.99
C ASP A 368 -23.51 -18.41 17.79
N TYR A 369 -23.51 -19.65 17.31
CA TYR A 369 -22.78 -20.07 16.12
C TYR A 369 -23.23 -19.27 14.88
N CYS A 370 -24.54 -19.17 14.64
CA CYS A 370 -25.12 -18.42 13.52
C CYS A 370 -24.76 -16.92 13.59
N GLN A 371 -24.88 -16.32 14.76
CA GLN A 371 -24.65 -14.90 14.99
C GLN A 371 -23.15 -14.52 14.97
N SER A 372 -22.25 -15.48 15.20
CA SER A 372 -20.81 -15.28 15.16
C SER A 372 -20.24 -15.17 13.73
N VAL A 373 -20.97 -15.63 12.72
CA VAL A 373 -20.50 -15.67 11.33
C VAL A 373 -20.39 -14.25 10.77
N GLN A 374 -19.19 -13.89 10.32
CA GLN A 374 -18.90 -12.58 9.77
C GLN A 374 -19.32 -12.46 8.31
N ILE A 375 -19.63 -11.24 7.87
CA ILE A 375 -19.88 -10.91 6.48
C ILE A 375 -18.71 -10.12 5.90
N VAL A 376 -18.06 -10.71 4.89
CA VAL A 376 -16.99 -10.09 4.13
C VAL A 376 -17.54 -9.61 2.80
N ALA A 377 -17.52 -8.30 2.58
CA ALA A 377 -17.99 -7.69 1.34
C ALA A 377 -16.82 -7.41 0.40
N THR A 378 -16.88 -7.99 -0.82
CA THR A 378 -15.91 -7.80 -1.90
C THR A 378 -16.62 -7.41 -3.21
N GLY A 379 -15.90 -7.26 -4.31
CA GLY A 379 -16.51 -6.89 -5.58
C GLY A 379 -16.74 -5.39 -5.77
N GLY A 380 -15.72 -4.68 -6.30
CA GLY A 380 -15.82 -3.28 -6.71
C GLY A 380 -15.97 -2.27 -5.56
N PHE A 381 -15.47 -2.58 -4.38
CA PHE A 381 -15.45 -1.63 -3.28
C PHE A 381 -14.35 -0.57 -3.46
N ALA A 382 -14.73 0.67 -3.18
CA ALA A 382 -13.87 1.86 -3.17
C ALA A 382 -14.30 2.75 -1.98
N PRO A 383 -13.50 3.74 -1.56
CA PRO A 383 -13.82 4.56 -0.39
C PRO A 383 -15.23 5.15 -0.39
N ALA A 384 -15.72 5.65 -1.53
CA ALA A 384 -17.06 6.23 -1.63
C ALA A 384 -18.18 5.20 -1.39
N LYS A 385 -18.04 3.98 -1.93
CA LYS A 385 -19.00 2.89 -1.71
C LYS A 385 -18.98 2.42 -0.27
N ILE A 386 -17.79 2.27 0.33
CA ILE A 386 -17.62 1.89 1.73
C ILE A 386 -18.27 2.92 2.63
N LYS A 387 -17.96 4.21 2.43
CA LYS A 387 -18.56 5.31 3.18
C LYS A 387 -20.10 5.26 3.15
N ARG A 388 -20.67 4.99 1.96
CA ARG A 388 -22.13 4.84 1.81
C ARG A 388 -22.68 3.65 2.60
N PHE A 389 -21.97 2.52 2.64
CA PHE A 389 -22.36 1.36 3.44
C PHE A 389 -22.35 1.68 4.94
N GLU A 390 -21.31 2.35 5.42
CA GLU A 390 -21.16 2.75 6.81
C GLU A 390 -22.20 3.82 7.23
N GLU A 391 -22.58 4.72 6.33
CA GLU A 391 -23.64 5.72 6.56
C GLU A 391 -25.04 5.08 6.67
N LEU A 392 -25.23 3.91 6.07
CA LEU A 392 -26.48 3.13 6.09
C LEU A 392 -26.44 2.03 7.16
N ASP A 393 -25.40 2.00 8.00
CA ASP A 393 -25.19 0.97 9.04
C ASP A 393 -25.31 -0.47 8.50
N VAL A 394 -24.87 -0.70 7.25
CA VAL A 394 -24.90 -2.03 6.62
C VAL A 394 -24.02 -2.99 7.41
N PRO A 395 -24.52 -4.19 7.78
CA PRO A 395 -23.81 -5.14 8.66
C PRO A 395 -22.67 -5.88 7.94
N VAL A 396 -21.70 -5.13 7.41
CA VAL A 396 -20.43 -5.64 6.91
C VAL A 396 -19.42 -5.66 8.05
N ASP A 397 -18.75 -6.77 8.25
CA ASP A 397 -17.70 -6.90 9.26
C ASP A 397 -16.32 -6.56 8.67
N ILE A 398 -16.07 -6.97 7.43
CA ILE A 398 -14.77 -6.86 6.76
C ILE A 398 -14.98 -6.46 5.29
N TYR A 399 -14.16 -5.54 4.80
CA TYR A 399 -14.12 -5.17 3.39
C TYR A 399 -12.92 -5.80 2.69
N GLY A 400 -13.13 -6.41 1.52
CA GLY A 400 -12.04 -6.84 0.65
C GLY A 400 -11.90 -5.89 -0.54
N VAL A 401 -10.75 -5.22 -0.64
CA VAL A 401 -10.53 -4.17 -1.62
C VAL A 401 -9.33 -4.48 -2.51
N GLY A 402 -9.51 -4.31 -3.81
CA GLY A 402 -8.47 -4.62 -4.80
C GLY A 402 -8.09 -3.39 -5.62
N SER A 403 -8.57 -3.32 -6.87
CA SER A 403 -8.13 -2.34 -7.89
C SER A 403 -8.20 -0.88 -7.44
N SER A 404 -9.17 -0.49 -6.63
CA SER A 404 -9.31 0.89 -6.19
C SER A 404 -8.13 1.37 -5.32
N LEU A 405 -7.43 0.46 -4.63
CA LEU A 405 -6.23 0.79 -3.86
C LEU A 405 -5.04 1.15 -4.76
N MET A 406 -5.06 0.70 -6.02
CA MET A 406 -4.02 0.96 -7.01
C MET A 406 -4.28 2.24 -7.83
N SER A 407 -5.40 2.93 -7.58
CA SER A 407 -5.81 4.11 -8.34
C SER A 407 -4.76 5.22 -8.34
N ASN A 408 -4.47 5.76 -9.53
CA ASN A 408 -3.60 6.92 -9.76
C ASN A 408 -4.24 7.84 -10.79
N ASP A 409 -5.29 8.53 -10.40
CA ASP A 409 -6.13 9.32 -11.29
C ASP A 409 -6.30 10.75 -10.74
N SER A 410 -5.94 11.74 -11.57
CA SER A 410 -6.03 13.15 -11.19
C SER A 410 -7.48 13.62 -11.03
N HIS A 411 -8.43 13.07 -11.79
CA HIS A 411 -9.86 13.44 -11.68
C HIS A 411 -10.49 12.87 -10.41
N LEU A 412 -10.03 11.67 -9.99
CA LEU A 412 -10.46 11.06 -8.74
C LEU A 412 -9.66 11.58 -7.54
N GLY A 413 -8.68 12.48 -7.76
CA GLY A 413 -7.82 12.99 -6.71
C GLY A 413 -6.90 11.93 -6.09
N THR A 414 -6.61 10.84 -6.80
CA THR A 414 -5.76 9.75 -6.32
C THR A 414 -4.32 9.82 -6.85
N ASN A 415 -4.01 10.79 -7.72
CA ASN A 415 -2.66 11.03 -8.20
C ASN A 415 -1.71 11.43 -7.06
N THR A 416 -0.58 10.73 -6.97
CA THR A 416 0.39 10.90 -5.88
C THR A 416 1.82 10.98 -6.46
N ASP A 417 1.96 11.49 -7.66
CA ASP A 417 3.26 11.61 -8.29
C ASP A 417 4.20 12.49 -7.46
N PHE A 418 5.43 12.01 -7.30
CA PHE A 418 6.50 12.77 -6.67
C PHE A 418 7.25 13.60 -7.72
N THR A 419 7.78 14.70 -7.25
CA THR A 419 8.67 15.58 -7.98
C THR A 419 9.93 15.79 -7.15
N VAL A 420 11.04 16.01 -7.83
CA VAL A 420 12.28 16.49 -7.20
C VAL A 420 12.76 17.75 -7.91
N ASP A 421 13.29 18.68 -7.15
CA ASP A 421 13.88 19.90 -7.69
C ASP A 421 15.20 20.20 -6.99
N VAL A 422 16.18 20.70 -7.78
CA VAL A 422 17.31 21.44 -7.22
C VAL A 422 16.78 22.77 -6.71
N VAL A 423 17.12 23.10 -5.48
CA VAL A 423 16.65 24.33 -4.81
C VAL A 423 17.79 25.25 -4.42
N LYS A 424 18.99 24.71 -4.21
CA LYS A 424 20.20 25.50 -3.97
C LYS A 424 21.40 24.89 -4.67
N VAL A 425 22.39 25.71 -4.93
CA VAL A 425 23.72 25.33 -5.39
C VAL A 425 24.77 25.87 -4.43
N LYS A 426 25.88 25.15 -4.27
CA LYS A 426 27.02 25.64 -3.47
C LYS A 426 27.99 26.36 -4.37
N ILE A 427 28.20 27.66 -4.11
CA ILE A 427 29.18 28.50 -4.79
C ILE A 427 30.19 28.93 -3.73
N GLN A 428 31.43 28.55 -3.91
CA GLN A 428 32.46 28.69 -2.86
C GLN A 428 31.96 27.99 -1.57
N ASP A 429 31.84 28.67 -0.45
CA ASP A 429 31.37 28.16 0.81
C ASP A 429 29.90 28.48 1.13
N ALA A 430 29.21 29.18 0.21
CA ALA A 430 27.83 29.63 0.41
C ALA A 430 26.80 28.74 -0.36
N TRP A 431 25.69 28.45 0.29
CA TRP A 431 24.52 27.86 -0.36
C TRP A 431 23.65 28.99 -0.91
N VAL A 432 23.50 29.02 -2.22
CA VAL A 432 22.78 30.05 -2.97
C VAL A 432 21.49 29.45 -3.53
N ASP A 433 20.40 30.17 -3.39
CA ASP A 433 19.12 29.76 -3.97
C ASP A 433 19.23 29.69 -5.50
N MET A 434 18.92 28.52 -6.03
CA MET A 434 18.96 28.21 -7.46
C MET A 434 17.90 27.18 -7.79
N ALA A 435 16.74 27.67 -8.17
CA ALA A 435 15.61 26.81 -8.49
C ALA A 435 14.88 27.30 -9.74
N LYS A 436 14.20 26.39 -10.41
CA LYS A 436 13.21 26.77 -11.41
C LYS A 436 12.16 27.67 -10.77
N VAL A 437 11.74 28.74 -11.47
CA VAL A 437 10.70 29.66 -10.99
C VAL A 437 9.46 28.87 -10.48
N GLY A 438 9.02 29.19 -9.27
CA GLY A 438 7.93 28.50 -8.59
C GLY A 438 8.32 27.17 -7.93
N ARG A 439 9.62 26.88 -7.74
CA ARG A 439 10.16 25.62 -7.21
C ARG A 439 11.19 25.83 -6.10
N GLY A 440 11.13 26.91 -5.35
CA GLY A 440 12.09 27.25 -4.28
C GLY A 440 12.13 26.24 -3.14
N ALA A 441 13.15 26.38 -2.27
CA ALA A 441 13.29 25.56 -1.08
C ALA A 441 12.09 25.72 -0.15
N SER A 442 11.53 24.62 0.31
CA SER A 442 10.37 24.59 1.21
C SER A 442 10.75 23.92 2.53
N HIS A 443 9.97 24.21 3.58
CA HIS A 443 10.18 23.69 4.91
C HIS A 443 9.23 22.53 5.21
N ASN A 444 9.74 21.49 5.89
CA ASN A 444 8.95 20.47 6.54
C ASN A 444 9.56 20.22 7.93
N PRO A 445 8.81 20.45 9.03
CA PRO A 445 9.32 20.27 10.39
C PRO A 445 9.62 18.82 10.76
N ASP A 446 9.07 17.84 10.01
CA ASP A 446 9.26 16.41 10.26
C ASP A 446 10.55 15.86 9.62
N LEU A 447 11.29 16.69 8.87
CA LEU A 447 12.61 16.31 8.35
C LEU A 447 13.62 16.19 9.50
N ALA A 448 14.27 15.05 9.58
CA ALA A 448 15.33 14.76 10.53
C ALA A 448 16.61 14.31 9.81
N MET A 449 17.78 14.63 10.38
CA MET A 449 19.07 14.16 9.88
C MET A 449 19.13 12.64 9.85
N VAL A 450 19.57 12.08 8.73
CA VAL A 450 19.72 10.65 8.54
C VAL A 450 21.19 10.27 8.54
N ASN A 451 21.56 9.33 9.41
CA ASN A 451 22.87 8.68 9.33
C ASN A 451 22.80 7.49 8.37
N LEU A 452 23.30 7.68 7.16
CA LEU A 452 23.29 6.64 6.11
C LEU A 452 24.15 5.41 6.47
N SER A 453 25.06 5.49 7.43
CA SER A 453 25.89 4.34 7.83
C SER A 453 25.07 3.22 8.51
N ASN A 454 23.85 3.52 8.93
CA ASN A 454 22.96 2.58 9.62
C ASN A 454 21.97 1.87 8.66
N LEU A 455 22.13 2.06 7.32
CA LEU A 455 21.22 1.55 6.28
C LEU A 455 21.81 0.40 5.46
#